data_ddfb1bc7070a4b05913e14ef3dd700f3
#
_entry.id   ddfb1bc7070a4b05913e14ef3dd700f3
#
_cell.length_a   1.000
_cell.length_b   1.000
_cell.length_c   1.000
_cell.angle_alpha   90.00
_cell.angle_beta   90.00
_cell.angle_gamma   90.00
#
_symmetry.space_group_name_H-M   'P 1'
#
loop_
_entity.id
_entity.type
_entity.pdbx_description
1 polymer ?
#
loop_
_entity_poly.entity_id
_entity_poly.type
_entity_poly.pdbx_seq_one_letter_code
_entity_poly.pdbx_strand_id
1 'polypeptide(L)'
;AWSEISHKEKSAVTLWRYASTMLYFKSASYYVTTYHGDWAKEGQPETAQLTKGKKIVDTKLGTRAAMQQEPFFELGFDAPARESEGQVMLGTIGWPGNFQFTFEVDNVGALRVIPAINPYASDYRLKAGEVFTTPEFIFTLSNHGVGEASRNLHDWARLYQVNMGTEDRLTLLNNWENTGFNFNQQSLAELMKDAKDLGVDMFLLDDGW
;
A
#
# COMPACT_ATOMS: atom_id res chain seq x y z
N ALA A 1 -7.51 9.91 5.15
CA ALA A 1 -8.08 11.11 4.52
C ALA A 1 -8.70 10.73 3.18
N TRP A 2 -9.86 11.30 2.83
CA TRP A 2 -10.53 11.13 1.54
C TRP A 2 -11.25 12.41 1.16
N SER A 3 -11.75 12.47 -0.08
CA SER A 3 -12.58 13.55 -0.59
C SER A 3 -13.93 13.02 -1.07
N GLU A 4 -14.99 13.78 -0.83
CA GLU A 4 -16.31 13.56 -1.39
C GLU A 4 -16.58 14.61 -2.46
N ILE A 5 -16.97 14.18 -3.65
CA ILE A 5 -17.20 15.04 -4.82
C ILE A 5 -18.68 14.94 -5.20
N SER A 6 -19.35 16.05 -5.21
CA SER A 6 -20.72 16.18 -5.69
C SER A 6 -20.88 17.43 -6.56
N HIS A 7 -21.97 17.51 -7.36
CA HIS A 7 -22.23 18.66 -8.19
C HIS A 7 -23.74 18.99 -8.24
N LYS A 8 -24.05 20.20 -8.73
CA LYS A 8 -25.43 20.72 -8.89
C LYS A 8 -25.85 20.87 -10.34
N GLU A 9 -25.06 20.35 -11.27
CA GLU A 9 -25.41 20.39 -12.70
C GLU A 9 -26.65 19.53 -12.99
N LYS A 10 -27.39 19.88 -14.04
CA LYS A 10 -28.62 19.15 -14.44
C LYS A 10 -28.31 17.79 -15.09
N SER A 11 -27.14 17.65 -15.68
CA SER A 11 -26.67 16.41 -16.33
C SER A 11 -25.44 15.86 -15.65
N ALA A 12 -25.12 14.59 -15.91
CA ALA A 12 -23.89 13.97 -15.38
C ALA A 12 -22.64 14.73 -15.85
N VAL A 13 -21.65 14.85 -14.96
CA VAL A 13 -20.31 15.37 -15.25
C VAL A 13 -19.30 14.25 -15.26
N THR A 14 -18.20 14.41 -15.99
CA THR A 14 -17.13 13.42 -16.02
C THR A 14 -15.97 13.91 -15.16
N LEU A 15 -15.58 13.09 -14.19
CA LEU A 15 -14.39 13.29 -13.37
C LEU A 15 -13.20 12.65 -14.08
N TRP A 16 -12.31 13.46 -14.65
CA TRP A 16 -11.12 13.01 -15.36
C TRP A 16 -9.92 12.80 -14.45
N ARG A 17 -9.82 13.64 -13.43
CA ARG A 17 -8.70 13.62 -12.50
C ARG A 17 -9.16 14.14 -11.15
N TYR A 18 -8.88 13.36 -10.12
CA TYR A 18 -9.21 13.69 -8.73
C TYR A 18 -8.19 13.01 -7.81
N ALA A 19 -8.14 13.46 -6.58
CA ALA A 19 -7.22 12.91 -5.57
C ALA A 19 -7.96 12.68 -4.26
N SER A 20 -7.46 11.74 -3.47
CA SER A 20 -8.00 11.47 -2.13
C SER A 20 -7.78 12.66 -1.20
N THR A 21 -6.60 13.28 -1.30
CA THR A 21 -6.22 14.49 -0.56
C THR A 21 -5.01 15.14 -1.20
N MET A 22 -4.59 16.28 -0.65
CA MET A 22 -3.30 16.90 -0.91
C MET A 22 -2.70 17.33 0.42
N LEU A 23 -1.58 16.72 0.80
CA LEU A 23 -0.81 17.14 1.96
C LEU A 23 0.29 18.12 1.53
N TYR A 24 0.58 19.06 2.41
CA TYR A 24 1.57 20.12 2.16
C TYR A 24 2.59 20.17 3.28
N PHE A 25 3.88 20.11 2.92
CA PHE A 25 5.01 20.09 3.85
C PHE A 25 6.04 21.16 3.50
N LYS A 26 6.71 21.66 4.54
CA LYS A 26 7.90 22.50 4.42
C LYS A 26 9.03 21.89 5.23
N SER A 27 10.13 21.56 4.54
CA SER A 27 11.36 21.05 5.13
C SER A 27 12.54 21.48 4.25
N ALA A 28 13.77 21.33 4.72
CA ALA A 28 14.94 21.68 3.94
C ALA A 28 15.17 20.73 2.77
N SER A 29 14.83 19.47 2.94
CA SER A 29 14.88 18.45 1.87
C SER A 29 13.88 17.32 2.12
N TYR A 30 13.64 16.50 1.10
CA TYR A 30 12.72 15.37 1.14
C TYR A 30 13.34 14.17 0.44
N TYR A 31 13.11 12.99 1.00
CA TYR A 31 13.56 11.72 0.44
C TYR A 31 12.39 10.76 0.39
N VAL A 32 12.11 10.20 -0.77
CA VAL A 32 11.06 9.20 -0.92
C VAL A 32 11.67 7.84 -1.17
N THR A 33 11.25 6.86 -0.38
CA THR A 33 11.53 5.44 -0.61
C THR A 33 10.27 4.81 -1.17
N THR A 34 10.41 4.13 -2.29
CA THR A 34 9.36 3.37 -2.97
C THR A 34 9.79 1.92 -3.09
N TYR A 35 8.83 1.04 -3.28
CA TYR A 35 9.08 -0.39 -3.32
C TYR A 35 8.71 -0.93 -4.68
N HIS A 36 9.65 -1.66 -5.26
CA HIS A 36 9.51 -2.29 -6.56
C HIS A 36 9.48 -3.79 -6.37
N GLY A 37 8.92 -4.50 -7.33
CA GLY A 37 8.92 -5.94 -7.24
C GLY A 37 8.69 -6.62 -8.56
N ASP A 38 9.01 -7.90 -8.53
CA ASP A 38 8.66 -8.90 -9.51
C ASP A 38 8.50 -10.22 -8.75
N TRP A 39 8.06 -11.27 -9.41
CA TRP A 39 7.92 -12.58 -8.80
C TRP A 39 9.23 -13.04 -8.15
N ALA A 40 9.16 -13.44 -6.88
CA ALA A 40 10.29 -13.79 -6.02
C ALA A 40 11.33 -12.65 -5.82
N LYS A 41 10.92 -11.39 -6.03
CA LYS A 41 11.72 -10.18 -5.81
C LYS A 41 10.86 -9.03 -5.32
N GLU A 42 9.87 -9.33 -4.50
CA GLU A 42 8.92 -8.35 -3.94
C GLU A 42 9.63 -7.41 -2.94
N GLY A 43 9.09 -6.20 -2.80
CA GLY A 43 9.49 -5.28 -1.75
C GLY A 43 10.91 -4.70 -1.86
N GLN A 44 11.47 -4.55 -3.07
CA GLN A 44 12.80 -3.97 -3.25
C GLN A 44 12.75 -2.46 -3.06
N PRO A 45 13.42 -1.88 -2.03
CA PRO A 45 13.37 -0.45 -1.76
C PRO A 45 14.27 0.34 -2.71
N GLU A 46 13.77 1.49 -3.16
CA GLU A 46 14.56 2.51 -3.87
C GLU A 46 14.31 3.87 -3.23
N THR A 47 15.37 4.52 -2.75
CA THR A 47 15.30 5.85 -2.14
C THR A 47 15.86 6.90 -3.10
N ALA A 48 15.09 7.98 -3.28
CA ALA A 48 15.50 9.13 -4.08
C ALA A 48 15.23 10.45 -3.34
N GLN A 49 16.16 11.40 -3.46
CA GLN A 49 15.92 12.78 -3.04
C GLN A 49 14.93 13.45 -4.01
N LEU A 50 13.92 14.11 -3.46
CA LEU A 50 12.99 14.90 -4.25
C LEU A 50 13.59 16.27 -4.56
N THR A 51 13.60 16.62 -5.85
CA THR A 51 14.05 17.91 -6.36
C THR A 51 12.86 18.72 -6.87
N LYS A 52 13.06 20.01 -7.18
CA LYS A 52 12.01 20.83 -7.80
C LYS A 52 11.39 20.17 -9.01
N GLY A 53 10.07 20.16 -9.05
CA GLY A 53 9.30 19.46 -10.07
C GLY A 53 8.47 18.31 -9.50
N LYS A 54 8.22 17.28 -10.31
CA LYS A 54 7.34 16.17 -9.94
C LYS A 54 8.06 14.83 -10.04
N LYS A 55 7.94 14.01 -8.99
CA LYS A 55 8.14 12.56 -9.06
C LYS A 55 6.76 11.91 -9.00
N ILE A 56 6.49 11.01 -9.94
CA ILE A 56 5.25 10.22 -9.98
C ILE A 56 5.62 8.76 -9.74
N VAL A 57 4.86 8.14 -8.84
CA VAL A 57 4.92 6.70 -8.53
C VAL A 57 3.55 6.15 -8.85
N ASP A 58 3.45 5.29 -9.84
CA ASP A 58 2.16 4.80 -10.30
C ASP A 58 2.21 3.37 -10.85
N THR A 59 1.03 2.78 -10.99
CA THR A 59 0.87 1.53 -11.75
C THR A 59 -0.33 1.61 -12.68
N LYS A 60 -0.23 0.90 -13.80
CA LYS A 60 -1.31 0.62 -14.75
C LYS A 60 -1.63 -0.87 -14.86
N LEU A 61 -1.06 -1.67 -13.94
CA LEU A 61 -1.22 -3.13 -13.87
C LEU A 61 -1.95 -3.59 -12.59
N GLY A 62 -2.54 -2.65 -11.85
CA GLY A 62 -3.13 -2.89 -10.53
C GLY A 62 -2.09 -2.83 -9.42
N THR A 63 -2.45 -3.34 -8.25
CA THR A 63 -1.61 -3.31 -7.03
C THR A 63 -0.90 -4.65 -6.78
N ARG A 64 -0.48 -5.33 -7.82
CA ARG A 64 0.27 -6.57 -7.68
C ARG A 64 1.68 -6.27 -7.18
N ALA A 65 2.00 -6.70 -5.98
CA ALA A 65 3.32 -6.52 -5.37
C ALA A 65 4.47 -7.15 -6.20
N ALA A 66 4.18 -8.24 -6.92
CA ALA A 66 5.11 -8.89 -7.81
C ALA A 66 5.26 -8.21 -9.18
N MET A 67 4.65 -7.05 -9.40
CA MET A 67 4.64 -6.38 -10.70
C MET A 67 4.89 -4.88 -10.53
N GLN A 68 6.15 -4.50 -10.59
CA GLN A 68 6.65 -3.12 -10.65
C GLN A 68 6.56 -2.33 -9.34
N GLN A 69 5.41 -1.73 -9.00
CA GLN A 69 5.34 -0.70 -7.98
C GLN A 69 4.30 -1.03 -6.93
N GLU A 70 4.68 -0.95 -5.67
CA GLU A 70 3.74 -1.12 -4.55
C GLU A 70 3.01 0.18 -4.23
N PRO A 71 1.73 0.11 -3.77
CA PRO A 71 0.93 1.28 -3.39
C PRO A 71 1.32 1.82 -2.00
N PHE A 72 2.61 1.92 -1.74
CA PHE A 72 3.19 2.30 -0.46
C PHE A 72 4.45 3.14 -0.66
N PHE A 73 4.72 4.07 0.25
CA PHE A 73 5.96 4.83 0.27
C PHE A 73 6.36 5.24 1.68
N GLU A 74 7.64 5.52 1.85
CA GLU A 74 8.20 6.22 3.01
C GLU A 74 8.69 7.59 2.55
N LEU A 75 8.42 8.62 3.32
CA LEU A 75 8.90 9.98 3.09
C LEU A 75 9.73 10.42 4.29
N GLY A 76 11.04 10.58 4.09
CA GLY A 76 11.95 11.16 5.07
C GLY A 76 12.05 12.69 4.90
N PHE A 77 12.03 13.40 6.01
CA PHE A 77 12.22 14.86 6.06
C PHE A 77 13.66 15.17 6.50
N ASP A 78 14.35 16.02 5.73
CA ASP A 78 15.74 16.45 5.91
C ASP A 78 16.81 15.37 5.76
N ALA A 79 16.43 14.09 5.84
CA ALA A 79 17.30 12.94 5.61
C ALA A 79 16.48 11.75 5.06
N PRO A 80 17.12 10.74 4.45
CA PRO A 80 16.48 9.47 4.17
C PRO A 80 15.88 8.84 5.43
N ALA A 81 14.74 8.17 5.27
CA ALA A 81 14.07 7.48 6.38
C ALA A 81 15.02 6.45 7.05
N ARG A 82 14.98 6.37 8.37
CA ARG A 82 15.77 5.42 9.18
C ARG A 82 14.87 4.69 10.18
N GLU A 83 15.32 3.54 10.65
CA GLU A 83 14.52 2.68 11.52
C GLU A 83 14.09 3.36 12.82
N SER A 84 15.03 4.00 13.55
CA SER A 84 14.81 4.46 14.93
C SER A 84 14.95 5.97 15.13
N GLU A 85 15.17 6.73 14.07
CA GLU A 85 15.41 8.18 14.17
C GLU A 85 14.92 8.95 12.94
N GLY A 86 14.71 10.27 13.13
CA GLY A 86 14.30 11.20 12.09
C GLY A 86 12.79 11.32 11.94
N GLN A 87 12.40 12.38 11.24
CA GLN A 87 11.00 12.61 10.89
C GLN A 87 10.66 11.86 9.62
N VAL A 88 9.61 11.04 9.70
CA VAL A 88 9.16 10.22 8.58
C VAL A 88 7.64 10.25 8.47
N MET A 89 7.15 10.03 7.25
CA MET A 89 5.76 9.74 6.95
C MET A 89 5.71 8.42 6.18
N LEU A 90 4.84 7.52 6.60
CA LEU A 90 4.44 6.36 5.80
C LEU A 90 3.07 6.64 5.18
N GLY A 91 2.88 6.24 3.92
CA GLY A 91 1.63 6.46 3.21
C GLY A 91 1.26 5.33 2.26
N THR A 92 -0.02 4.98 2.25
CA THR A 92 -0.63 4.02 1.34
C THR A 92 -2.04 4.47 0.94
N ILE A 93 -2.60 3.88 -0.11
CA ILE A 93 -3.96 4.16 -0.57
C ILE A 93 -4.82 2.90 -0.46
N GLY A 94 -6.02 3.04 0.08
CA GLY A 94 -7.02 1.98 0.18
C GLY A 94 -7.71 1.70 -1.16
N TRP A 95 -6.92 1.34 -2.18
CA TRP A 95 -7.38 1.12 -3.54
C TRP A 95 -6.67 -0.08 -4.18
N PRO A 96 -7.39 -1.13 -4.59
CA PRO A 96 -6.79 -2.33 -5.16
C PRO A 96 -6.50 -2.22 -6.67
N GLY A 97 -6.81 -1.10 -7.29
CA GLY A 97 -6.60 -0.84 -8.72
C GLY A 97 -5.37 0.00 -9.02
N ASN A 98 -5.34 0.58 -10.22
CA ASN A 98 -4.26 1.47 -10.63
C ASN A 98 -4.23 2.73 -9.77
N PHE A 99 -3.10 3.00 -9.13
CA PHE A 99 -2.90 4.16 -8.26
C PHE A 99 -1.86 5.12 -8.82
N GLN A 100 -1.84 6.34 -8.27
CA GLN A 100 -0.81 7.34 -8.54
C GLN A 100 -0.52 8.16 -7.28
N PHE A 101 0.75 8.19 -6.88
CA PHE A 101 1.27 9.17 -5.93
C PHE A 101 2.05 10.24 -6.70
N THR A 102 1.70 11.50 -6.51
CA THR A 102 2.46 12.62 -7.05
C THR A 102 3.13 13.37 -5.92
N PHE A 103 4.46 13.45 -5.98
CA PHE A 103 5.31 14.25 -5.11
C PHE A 103 5.76 15.47 -5.91
N GLU A 104 5.29 16.65 -5.55
CA GLU A 104 5.60 17.91 -6.26
C GLU A 104 6.31 18.88 -5.32
N VAL A 105 7.57 19.17 -5.61
CA VAL A 105 8.34 20.20 -4.92
C VAL A 105 8.26 21.49 -5.74
N ASP A 106 7.72 22.55 -5.14
CA ASP A 106 7.52 23.83 -5.80
C ASP A 106 8.77 24.72 -5.80
N ASN A 107 8.63 25.93 -6.36
CA ASN A 107 9.74 26.87 -6.51
C ASN A 107 10.32 27.39 -5.18
N VAL A 108 9.53 27.35 -4.12
CA VAL A 108 9.95 27.78 -2.78
C VAL A 108 10.37 26.60 -1.88
N GLY A 109 10.43 25.39 -2.46
CA GLY A 109 10.89 24.19 -1.76
C GLY A 109 9.82 23.51 -0.91
N ALA A 110 8.54 23.83 -1.09
CA ALA A 110 7.48 23.13 -0.40
C ALA A 110 7.03 21.89 -1.18
N LEU A 111 6.73 20.80 -0.46
CA LEU A 111 6.29 19.51 -1.03
C LEU A 111 4.78 19.38 -0.94
N ARG A 112 4.15 18.97 -2.04
CA ARG A 112 2.80 18.44 -2.09
C ARG A 112 2.85 16.94 -2.31
N VAL A 113 2.11 16.20 -1.48
CA VAL A 113 1.88 14.75 -1.63
C VAL A 113 0.43 14.56 -2.04
N ILE A 114 0.20 13.99 -3.22
CA ILE A 114 -1.13 13.88 -3.83
C ILE A 114 -1.39 12.41 -4.18
N PRO A 115 -2.06 11.65 -3.29
CA PRO A 115 -2.49 10.28 -3.55
C PRO A 115 -3.81 10.27 -4.36
N ALA A 116 -3.88 9.40 -5.37
CA ALA A 116 -5.03 9.32 -6.27
C ALA A 116 -5.22 7.93 -6.88
N ILE A 117 -6.40 7.67 -7.43
CA ILE A 117 -6.56 6.67 -8.49
C ILE A 117 -5.77 7.16 -9.71
N ASN A 118 -5.08 6.25 -10.41
CA ASN A 118 -4.38 6.62 -11.64
C ASN A 118 -5.41 7.09 -12.69
N PRO A 119 -5.26 8.28 -13.27
CA PRO A 119 -6.19 8.80 -14.27
C PRO A 119 -6.16 8.06 -15.61
N TYR A 120 -5.22 7.13 -15.80
CA TYR A 120 -5.14 6.33 -17.02
C TYR A 120 -6.36 5.41 -17.15
N ALA A 121 -7.15 5.60 -18.22
CA ALA A 121 -8.37 4.84 -18.52
C ALA A 121 -9.35 4.74 -17.33
N SER A 122 -9.51 5.80 -16.56
CA SER A 122 -10.18 5.79 -15.24
C SER A 122 -11.06 7.03 -15.05
N ASP A 123 -11.79 7.45 -16.08
CA ASP A 123 -12.80 8.47 -15.95
C ASP A 123 -14.05 7.94 -15.22
N TYR A 124 -14.67 8.78 -14.41
CA TYR A 124 -15.90 8.46 -13.69
C TYR A 124 -17.02 9.42 -14.06
N ARG A 125 -18.17 8.87 -14.48
CA ARG A 125 -19.34 9.65 -14.81
C ARG A 125 -20.25 9.80 -13.59
N LEU A 126 -20.15 10.95 -12.93
CA LEU A 126 -20.92 11.30 -11.75
C LEU A 126 -22.28 11.89 -12.18
N LYS A 127 -23.38 11.25 -11.78
CA LYS A 127 -24.72 11.73 -12.08
C LYS A 127 -25.15 12.84 -11.12
N ALA A 128 -26.16 13.61 -11.55
CA ALA A 128 -26.75 14.64 -10.70
C ALA A 128 -27.31 14.01 -9.40
N GLY A 129 -26.95 14.57 -8.26
CA GLY A 129 -27.36 14.09 -6.93
C GLY A 129 -26.58 12.90 -6.38
N GLU A 130 -25.63 12.34 -7.13
CA GLU A 130 -24.70 11.34 -6.62
C GLU A 130 -23.52 12.01 -5.92
N VAL A 131 -22.89 11.27 -5.01
CA VAL A 131 -21.62 11.62 -4.36
C VAL A 131 -20.60 10.57 -4.74
N PHE A 132 -19.45 11.00 -5.26
CA PHE A 132 -18.30 10.15 -5.47
C PHE A 132 -17.35 10.30 -4.29
N THR A 133 -17.07 9.20 -3.61
CA THR A 133 -16.09 9.15 -2.51
C THR A 133 -14.80 8.56 -3.04
N THR A 134 -13.69 9.29 -2.90
CA THR A 134 -12.37 8.79 -3.29
C THR A 134 -11.89 7.69 -2.34
N PRO A 135 -10.95 6.83 -2.77
CA PRO A 135 -10.29 5.91 -1.86
C PRO A 135 -9.65 6.64 -0.69
N GLU A 136 -9.57 5.98 0.45
CA GLU A 136 -8.88 6.50 1.62
C GLU A 136 -7.37 6.56 1.38
N PHE A 137 -6.76 7.70 1.67
CA PHE A 137 -5.32 7.80 1.86
C PHE A 137 -5.01 7.59 3.34
N ILE A 138 -4.27 6.56 3.64
CA ILE A 138 -3.89 6.11 4.97
C ILE A 138 -2.44 6.51 5.19
N PHE A 139 -2.16 7.25 6.25
CA PHE A 139 -0.81 7.69 6.55
C PHE A 139 -0.58 7.87 8.04
N THR A 140 0.68 7.83 8.43
CA THR A 140 1.16 8.13 9.78
C THR A 140 2.43 8.98 9.71
N LEU A 141 2.67 9.73 10.76
CA LEU A 141 3.88 10.54 10.96
C LEU A 141 4.58 10.06 12.23
N SER A 142 5.90 10.03 12.21
CA SER A 142 6.73 9.75 13.38
C SER A 142 7.94 10.69 13.40
N ASN A 143 8.39 11.03 14.60
CA ASN A 143 9.66 11.69 14.83
C ASN A 143 10.77 10.70 15.25
N HIS A 144 10.43 9.43 15.37
CA HIS A 144 11.29 8.34 15.84
C HIS A 144 11.51 7.25 14.78
N GLY A 145 11.51 7.67 13.51
CA GLY A 145 11.82 6.80 12.38
C GLY A 145 10.70 5.87 11.92
N VAL A 146 11.07 5.00 10.98
CA VAL A 146 10.15 4.09 10.27
C VAL A 146 9.56 3.03 11.19
N GLY A 147 10.34 2.54 12.17
CA GLY A 147 9.87 1.50 13.09
C GLY A 147 8.67 1.94 13.93
N GLU A 148 8.65 3.17 14.45
CA GLU A 148 7.47 3.70 15.14
C GLU A 148 6.31 3.92 14.16
N ALA A 149 6.56 4.54 13.01
CA ALA A 149 5.53 4.76 12.00
C ALA A 149 4.92 3.44 11.50
N SER A 150 5.73 2.39 11.34
CA SER A 150 5.29 1.04 10.97
C SER A 150 4.37 0.44 12.05
N ARG A 151 4.76 0.53 13.32
CA ARG A 151 3.92 0.06 14.44
C ARG A 151 2.58 0.78 14.51
N ASN A 152 2.54 2.09 14.24
CA ASN A 152 1.29 2.86 14.17
C ASN A 152 0.35 2.31 13.09
N LEU A 153 0.87 1.94 11.90
CA LEU A 153 0.07 1.31 10.84
C LEU A 153 -0.36 -0.10 11.20
N HIS A 154 0.50 -0.88 11.90
CA HIS A 154 0.14 -2.21 12.39
C HIS A 154 -1.01 -2.14 13.41
N ASP A 155 -0.96 -1.20 14.35
CA ASP A 155 -2.02 -1.02 15.34
C ASP A 155 -3.32 -0.55 14.69
N TRP A 156 -3.23 0.38 13.74
CA TRP A 156 -4.39 0.78 12.95
C TRP A 156 -4.99 -0.42 12.19
N ALA A 157 -4.15 -1.23 11.54
CA ALA A 157 -4.63 -2.40 10.79
C ALA A 157 -5.31 -3.41 11.69
N ARG A 158 -4.74 -3.72 12.86
CA ARG A 158 -5.34 -4.64 13.85
C ARG A 158 -6.70 -4.15 14.34
N LEU A 159 -6.82 -2.85 14.61
CA LEU A 159 -8.03 -2.28 15.21
C LEU A 159 -9.15 -2.02 14.20
N TYR A 160 -8.82 -1.72 12.94
CA TYR A 160 -9.80 -1.17 12.00
C TYR A 160 -9.89 -1.90 10.65
N GLN A 161 -8.92 -2.75 10.28
CA GLN A 161 -8.88 -3.35 8.95
C GLN A 161 -8.95 -4.87 8.96
N VAL A 162 -8.27 -5.50 9.91
CA VAL A 162 -8.15 -6.95 9.95
C VAL A 162 -9.27 -7.54 10.78
N ASN A 163 -10.04 -8.46 10.20
CA ASN A 163 -11.04 -9.22 10.97
C ASN A 163 -10.33 -9.99 12.09
N MET A 164 -10.88 -9.94 13.31
CA MET A 164 -10.28 -10.55 14.50
C MET A 164 -8.83 -10.09 14.73
N GLY A 165 -8.53 -8.81 14.43
CA GLY A 165 -7.16 -8.27 14.41
C GLY A 165 -6.43 -8.29 15.74
N THR A 166 -7.16 -8.37 16.86
CA THR A 166 -6.63 -8.45 18.24
C THR A 166 -6.54 -9.88 18.79
N GLU A 167 -6.95 -10.88 18.02
CA GLU A 167 -6.87 -12.29 18.40
C GLU A 167 -5.57 -12.92 17.90
N ASP A 168 -5.18 -14.02 18.52
CA ASP A 168 -4.04 -14.81 18.11
C ASP A 168 -4.25 -15.36 16.70
N ARG A 169 -3.18 -15.37 15.91
CA ARG A 169 -3.19 -15.96 14.57
C ARG A 169 -2.81 -17.42 14.64
N LEU A 170 -3.56 -18.23 13.92
CA LEU A 170 -3.26 -19.64 13.75
C LEU A 170 -1.96 -19.79 12.92
N THR A 171 -1.11 -20.73 13.34
CA THR A 171 0.04 -21.13 12.54
C THR A 171 -0.41 -22.00 11.38
N LEU A 172 0.20 -21.85 10.21
CA LEU A 172 -0.20 -22.55 8.99
C LEU A 172 0.99 -23.22 8.32
N LEU A 173 0.84 -24.48 7.95
CA LEU A 173 1.73 -25.17 7.01
C LEU A 173 1.06 -25.26 5.64
N ASN A 174 1.72 -24.70 4.62
CA ASN A 174 1.38 -24.90 3.22
C ASN A 174 2.27 -26.00 2.64
N ASN A 175 1.71 -26.93 1.88
CA ASN A 175 2.46 -28.06 1.31
C ASN A 175 3.38 -27.68 0.14
N TRP A 176 3.16 -26.54 -0.51
CA TRP A 176 3.80 -26.20 -1.79
C TRP A 176 5.33 -26.28 -1.75
N GLU A 177 5.96 -25.64 -0.79
CA GLU A 177 7.41 -25.62 -0.66
C GLU A 177 8.04 -27.01 -0.37
N ASN A 178 7.26 -27.92 0.21
CA ASN A 178 7.70 -29.27 0.47
C ASN A 178 7.49 -30.21 -0.73
N THR A 179 6.31 -30.15 -1.36
CA THR A 179 5.89 -31.18 -2.31
C THR A 179 5.73 -30.69 -3.73
N GLY A 180 5.48 -29.38 -3.96
CA GLY A 180 5.04 -28.86 -5.24
C GLY A 180 3.85 -29.68 -5.74
N PHE A 181 3.90 -30.14 -6.97
CA PHE A 181 2.89 -31.03 -7.59
C PHE A 181 3.07 -32.52 -7.26
N ASN A 182 4.14 -32.90 -6.56
CA ASN A 182 4.47 -34.30 -6.31
C ASN A 182 3.92 -34.78 -4.97
N PHE A 183 2.61 -35.02 -4.90
CA PHE A 183 1.95 -35.54 -3.71
C PHE A 183 0.83 -36.51 -4.05
N ASN A 184 0.41 -37.28 -3.05
CA ASN A 184 -0.75 -38.12 -3.08
C ASN A 184 -1.41 -38.15 -1.68
N GLN A 185 -2.54 -38.83 -1.55
CA GLN A 185 -3.28 -38.88 -0.30
C GLN A 185 -2.43 -39.35 0.90
N GLN A 186 -1.58 -40.35 0.70
CA GLN A 186 -0.76 -40.92 1.77
C GLN A 186 0.29 -39.89 2.22
N SER A 187 1.07 -39.30 1.28
CA SER A 187 2.11 -38.33 1.61
C SER A 187 1.56 -37.06 2.27
N LEU A 188 0.36 -36.61 1.83
CA LEU A 188 -0.30 -35.47 2.49
C LEU A 188 -0.78 -35.82 3.91
N ALA A 189 -1.31 -37.04 4.11
CA ALA A 189 -1.75 -37.48 5.43
C ALA A 189 -0.56 -37.58 6.42
N GLU A 190 0.59 -38.04 5.94
CA GLU A 190 1.84 -38.08 6.72
C GLU A 190 2.31 -36.65 7.06
N LEU A 191 2.33 -35.73 6.08
CA LEU A 191 2.71 -34.33 6.29
C LEU A 191 1.75 -33.60 7.25
N MET A 192 0.45 -33.83 7.15
CA MET A 192 -0.55 -33.31 8.09
C MET A 192 -0.33 -33.82 9.51
N LYS A 193 0.03 -35.10 9.66
CA LYS A 193 0.36 -35.68 10.96
C LYS A 193 1.61 -35.02 11.56
N ASP A 194 2.66 -34.85 10.76
CA ASP A 194 3.90 -34.21 11.21
C ASP A 194 3.64 -32.75 11.60
N ALA A 195 2.84 -32.01 10.83
CA ALA A 195 2.42 -30.66 11.15
C ALA A 195 1.68 -30.59 12.50
N LYS A 196 0.76 -31.51 12.73
CA LYS A 196 0.03 -31.63 14.00
C LYS A 196 0.98 -31.96 15.17
N ASP A 197 1.89 -32.89 14.97
CA ASP A 197 2.86 -33.29 16.02
C ASP A 197 3.82 -32.13 16.37
N LEU A 198 4.08 -31.22 15.43
CA LEU A 198 4.80 -29.95 15.64
C LEU A 198 3.94 -28.84 16.28
N GLY A 199 2.63 -29.02 16.41
CA GLY A 199 1.74 -28.03 16.98
C GLY A 199 1.27 -26.97 16.00
N VAL A 200 1.29 -27.23 14.68
CA VAL A 200 0.72 -26.36 13.66
C VAL A 200 -0.80 -26.46 13.66
N ASP A 201 -1.49 -25.32 13.63
CA ASP A 201 -2.94 -25.24 13.79
C ASP A 201 -3.71 -25.54 12.50
N MET A 202 -3.13 -25.17 11.36
CA MET A 202 -3.80 -25.25 10.04
C MET A 202 -2.89 -25.89 9.01
N PHE A 203 -3.49 -26.63 8.10
CA PHE A 203 -2.83 -27.17 6.91
C PHE A 203 -3.52 -26.61 5.66
N LEU A 204 -2.76 -26.07 4.73
CA LEU A 204 -3.24 -25.60 3.43
C LEU A 204 -2.73 -26.53 2.33
N LEU A 205 -3.64 -27.17 1.61
CA LEU A 205 -3.32 -27.82 0.35
C LEU A 205 -3.34 -26.75 -0.75
N ASP A 206 -2.17 -26.52 -1.33
CA ASP A 206 -1.94 -25.56 -2.40
C ASP A 206 -2.28 -26.15 -3.79
N ASP A 207 -1.74 -25.60 -4.86
CA ASP A 207 -1.99 -25.98 -6.24
C ASP A 207 -1.68 -27.47 -6.53
N GLY A 208 -2.28 -27.99 -7.58
CA GLY A 208 -2.04 -29.35 -8.09
C GLY A 208 -2.97 -30.45 -7.57
N TRP A 209 -4.04 -30.09 -6.85
CA TRP A 209 -5.09 -31.01 -6.39
C TRP A 209 -6.13 -31.32 -7.48
#